data_2c81fad78c7c02d915a4644e7d717f81
#
_entry.id   2c81fad78c7c02d915a4644e7d717f81
#
_cell.length_a   1.000
_cell.length_b   1.000
_cell.length_c   1.000
_cell.angle_alpha   90.00
_cell.angle_beta   90.00
_cell.angle_gamma   90.00
#
_symmetry.space_group_name_H-M   'P 1'
#
loop_
_entity.id
_entity.type
_entity.pdbx_description
1 polymer ?
#
loop_
_entity_poly.entity_id
_entity_poly.type
_entity_poly.pdbx_seq_one_letter_code
_entity_poly.pdbx_strand_id
1 'polypeptide(L)'
;MRAFELGIAYAQQRETFGKKIAEHQGILFRLADMATKVEAAHQMMVKAAKKKDSGQRNDLEAGMAKYLASENCADVVEQSFRIHGGYGYSKEYEIERLYREAPMLLIGEGTAEIQKMIIGRRLLEDFKLKG
;
A
#
# COMPACT_ATOMS: atom_id res chain seq x y z
N MET A 1 -1.92 -3.91 -5.17
CA MET A 1 -3.04 -4.61 -5.85
C MET A 1 -2.96 -6.11 -5.65
N ARG A 2 -1.94 -6.83 -6.17
CA ARG A 2 -1.89 -8.31 -6.17
C ARG A 2 -2.10 -8.95 -4.78
N ALA A 3 -1.45 -8.46 -3.74
CA ALA A 3 -1.63 -8.99 -2.38
C ALA A 3 -3.09 -8.86 -1.88
N PHE A 4 -3.77 -7.77 -2.22
CA PHE A 4 -5.20 -7.60 -1.90
C PHE A 4 -6.06 -8.62 -2.63
N GLU A 5 -5.83 -8.83 -3.94
CA GLU A 5 -6.55 -9.82 -4.74
C GLU A 5 -6.39 -11.25 -4.18
N LEU A 6 -5.17 -11.61 -3.77
CA LEU A 6 -4.90 -12.89 -3.13
C LEU A 6 -5.64 -13.03 -1.79
N GLY A 7 -5.61 -11.99 -0.97
CA GLY A 7 -6.27 -12.00 0.34
C GLY A 7 -7.79 -12.14 0.24
N ILE A 8 -8.43 -11.37 -0.66
CA ILE A 8 -9.89 -11.45 -0.87
C ILE A 8 -10.33 -12.78 -1.50
N ALA A 9 -9.54 -13.31 -2.44
CA ALA A 9 -9.82 -14.62 -3.04
C ALA A 9 -9.73 -15.75 -2.01
N TYR A 10 -8.65 -15.76 -1.21
CA TYR A 10 -8.47 -16.75 -0.16
C TYR A 10 -9.56 -16.67 0.91
N ALA A 11 -9.94 -15.46 1.32
CA ALA A 11 -10.99 -15.26 2.32
C ALA A 11 -12.35 -15.83 1.91
N GLN A 12 -12.66 -15.87 0.61
CA GLN A 12 -13.88 -16.43 0.06
C GLN A 12 -13.83 -17.96 -0.12
N GLN A 13 -12.66 -18.56 -0.03
CA GLN A 13 -12.47 -20.02 -0.20
C GLN A 13 -12.29 -20.72 1.14
N ARG A 14 -11.50 -20.17 2.05
CA ARG A 14 -11.18 -20.76 3.34
C ARG A 14 -12.38 -20.74 4.28
N GLU A 15 -12.61 -21.85 4.96
CA GLU A 15 -13.65 -21.98 5.98
C GLU A 15 -13.05 -22.20 7.37
N THR A 16 -13.66 -21.55 8.34
CA THR A 16 -13.42 -21.77 9.78
C THR A 16 -14.73 -21.58 10.53
N PHE A 17 -14.92 -22.37 11.59
CA PHE A 17 -16.13 -22.28 12.42
C PHE A 17 -17.44 -22.39 11.61
N GLY A 18 -17.44 -23.24 10.57
CA GLY A 18 -18.63 -23.55 9.77
C GLY A 18 -19.03 -22.51 8.73
N LYS A 19 -18.18 -21.50 8.44
CA LYS A 19 -18.43 -20.49 7.41
C LYS A 19 -17.16 -19.99 6.75
N LYS A 20 -17.29 -19.29 5.63
CA LYS A 20 -16.15 -18.63 4.96
C LYS A 20 -15.51 -17.59 5.88
N ILE A 21 -14.19 -17.51 5.85
CA ILE A 21 -13.52 -16.53 6.73
C ILE A 21 -13.86 -15.08 6.35
N ALA A 22 -14.24 -14.81 5.11
CA ALA A 22 -14.75 -13.51 4.67
C ALA A 22 -16.01 -13.05 5.44
N GLU A 23 -16.77 -13.98 6.03
CA GLU A 23 -17.98 -13.67 6.80
C GLU A 23 -17.70 -13.29 8.27
N HIS A 24 -16.44 -13.43 8.71
CA HIS A 24 -16.03 -12.97 10.02
C HIS A 24 -15.72 -11.46 9.98
N GLN A 25 -16.34 -10.69 10.87
CA GLN A 25 -16.21 -9.24 10.93
C GLN A 25 -14.75 -8.76 10.94
N GLY A 26 -13.86 -9.44 11.67
CA GLY A 26 -12.45 -9.08 11.73
C GLY A 26 -11.72 -9.22 10.39
N ILE A 27 -12.10 -10.18 9.56
CA ILE A 27 -11.58 -10.34 8.20
C ILE A 27 -12.19 -9.29 7.27
N LEU A 28 -13.50 -9.05 7.38
CA LEU A 28 -14.20 -8.04 6.58
C LEU A 28 -13.59 -6.65 6.76
N PHE A 29 -13.27 -6.26 8.01
CA PHE A 29 -12.61 -4.98 8.30
C PHE A 29 -11.21 -4.90 7.68
N ARG A 30 -10.42 -5.96 7.78
CA ARG A 30 -9.10 -6.01 7.13
C ARG A 30 -9.20 -5.82 5.61
N LEU A 31 -10.14 -6.48 4.96
CA LEU A 31 -10.35 -6.34 3.51
C LEU A 31 -10.76 -4.92 3.12
N ALA A 32 -11.62 -4.27 3.92
CA ALA A 32 -12.03 -2.88 3.70
C ALA A 32 -10.83 -1.91 3.84
N ASP A 33 -10.01 -2.08 4.88
CA ASP A 33 -8.80 -1.27 5.08
C ASP A 33 -7.80 -1.45 3.94
N MET A 34 -7.56 -2.70 3.53
CA MET A 34 -6.67 -3.02 2.41
C MET A 34 -7.14 -2.36 1.11
N ALA A 35 -8.44 -2.47 0.78
CA ALA A 35 -9.03 -1.86 -0.41
C ALA A 35 -8.86 -0.34 -0.40
N THR A 36 -9.15 0.31 0.73
CA THR A 36 -9.01 1.76 0.91
C THR A 36 -7.57 2.22 0.71
N LYS A 37 -6.59 1.50 1.28
CA LYS A 37 -5.16 1.82 1.16
C LYS A 37 -4.65 1.66 -0.27
N VAL A 38 -5.09 0.61 -0.97
CA VAL A 38 -4.73 0.38 -2.37
C VAL A 38 -5.27 1.50 -3.25
N GLU A 39 -6.55 1.87 -3.07
CA GLU A 39 -7.18 2.94 -3.86
C GLU A 39 -6.53 4.31 -3.56
N ALA A 40 -6.28 4.64 -2.31
CA ALA A 40 -5.63 5.90 -1.95
C ALA A 40 -4.24 6.04 -2.60
N ALA A 41 -3.44 4.96 -2.59
CA ALA A 41 -2.12 4.93 -3.22
C ALA A 41 -2.24 5.10 -4.75
N HIS A 42 -3.21 4.43 -5.37
CA HIS A 42 -3.47 4.54 -6.81
C HIS A 42 -3.84 5.97 -7.21
N GLN A 43 -4.78 6.60 -6.50
CA GLN A 43 -5.21 7.96 -6.79
C GLN A 43 -4.08 8.98 -6.61
N MET A 44 -3.22 8.80 -5.61
CA MET A 44 -2.07 9.68 -5.41
C MET A 44 -1.03 9.52 -6.54
N MET A 45 -0.79 8.30 -7.00
CA MET A 45 0.07 8.03 -8.16
C MET A 45 -0.50 8.67 -9.43
N VAL A 46 -1.80 8.51 -9.71
CA VAL A 46 -2.47 9.11 -10.87
C VAL A 46 -2.38 10.64 -10.82
N LYS A 47 -2.58 11.24 -9.66
CA LYS A 47 -2.42 12.69 -9.45
C LYS A 47 -1.01 13.16 -9.80
N ALA A 48 0.02 12.45 -9.29
CA ALA A 48 1.42 12.78 -9.57
C ALA A 48 1.74 12.66 -11.06
N ALA A 49 1.28 11.58 -11.72
CA ALA A 49 1.49 11.35 -13.15
C ALA A 49 0.84 12.45 -14.01
N LYS A 50 -0.45 12.74 -13.78
CA LYS A 50 -1.16 13.81 -14.51
C LYS A 50 -0.47 15.16 -14.38
N LYS A 51 0.05 15.50 -13.20
CA LYS A 51 0.76 16.75 -12.98
C LYS A 51 2.07 16.80 -13.76
N LYS A 52 2.80 15.68 -13.82
CA LYS A 52 4.00 15.55 -14.64
C LYS A 52 3.69 15.71 -16.12
N ASP A 53 2.66 15.04 -16.62
CA ASP A 53 2.25 15.07 -18.03
C ASP A 53 1.83 16.48 -18.46
N SER A 54 1.29 17.31 -17.56
CA SER A 54 0.98 18.72 -17.81
C SER A 54 2.19 19.66 -17.82
N GLY A 55 3.42 19.13 -17.67
CA GLY A 55 4.65 19.92 -17.63
C GLY A 55 4.86 20.68 -16.32
N GLN A 56 4.05 20.47 -15.31
CA GLN A 56 4.19 21.13 -14.01
C GLN A 56 5.20 20.42 -13.11
N ARG A 57 5.81 21.19 -12.21
CA ARG A 57 6.67 20.63 -11.16
C ARG A 57 5.85 19.71 -10.26
N ASN A 58 6.26 18.45 -10.11
CA ASN A 58 5.49 17.40 -9.43
C ASN A 58 6.25 16.64 -8.34
N ASP A 59 7.41 17.13 -7.93
CA ASP A 59 8.23 16.49 -6.90
C ASP A 59 7.50 16.29 -5.56
N LEU A 60 6.63 17.22 -5.18
CA LEU A 60 5.76 17.08 -4.00
C LEU A 60 4.82 15.87 -4.15
N GLU A 61 4.06 15.81 -5.23
CA GLU A 61 3.09 14.74 -5.45
C GLU A 61 3.77 13.39 -5.72
N ALA A 62 4.92 13.38 -6.41
CA ALA A 62 5.70 12.17 -6.63
C ALA A 62 6.25 11.61 -5.30
N GLY A 63 6.78 12.48 -4.43
CA GLY A 63 7.20 12.09 -3.09
C GLY A 63 6.06 11.53 -2.24
N MET A 64 4.90 12.20 -2.25
CA MET A 64 3.70 11.72 -1.57
C MET A 64 3.23 10.37 -2.11
N ALA A 65 3.21 10.20 -3.44
CA ALA A 65 2.79 8.96 -4.08
C ALA A 65 3.71 7.79 -3.70
N LYS A 66 5.03 7.98 -3.79
CA LYS A 66 6.01 6.95 -3.41
C LYS A 66 5.89 6.59 -1.93
N TYR A 67 5.87 7.58 -1.05
CA TYR A 67 5.77 7.36 0.39
C TYR A 67 4.50 6.59 0.74
N LEU A 68 3.34 7.09 0.32
CA LEU A 68 2.04 6.46 0.60
C LEU A 68 1.95 5.04 0.02
N ALA A 69 2.39 4.84 -1.23
CA ALA A 69 2.30 3.55 -1.90
C ALA A 69 3.18 2.49 -1.25
N SER A 70 4.41 2.84 -0.84
CA SER A 70 5.32 1.88 -0.21
C SER A 70 4.84 1.47 1.20
N GLU A 71 4.40 2.41 2.02
CA GLU A 71 3.85 2.12 3.36
C GLU A 71 2.57 1.29 3.26
N ASN A 72 1.64 1.69 2.39
CA ASN A 72 0.40 0.94 2.18
C ASN A 72 0.67 -0.45 1.60
N CYS A 73 1.68 -0.60 0.72
CA CYS A 73 2.05 -1.90 0.18
C CYS A 73 2.52 -2.85 1.29
N ALA A 74 3.42 -2.40 2.16
CA ALA A 74 3.93 -3.21 3.27
C ALA A 74 2.78 -3.68 4.19
N ASP A 75 1.87 -2.77 4.55
CA ASP A 75 0.72 -3.11 5.39
C ASP A 75 -0.26 -4.06 4.67
N VAL A 76 -0.64 -3.77 3.42
CA VAL A 76 -1.57 -4.61 2.66
C VAL A 76 -1.03 -6.03 2.46
N VAL A 77 0.27 -6.16 2.20
CA VAL A 77 0.92 -7.46 2.08
C VAL A 77 0.91 -8.21 3.41
N GLU A 78 1.19 -7.54 4.52
CA GLU A 78 1.11 -8.14 5.86
C GLU A 78 -0.31 -8.57 6.21
N GLN A 79 -1.31 -7.74 5.94
CA GLN A 79 -2.71 -8.11 6.19
C GLN A 79 -3.13 -9.32 5.35
N SER A 80 -2.75 -9.37 4.08
CA SER A 80 -3.03 -10.52 3.22
C SER A 80 -2.32 -11.78 3.73
N PHE A 81 -1.06 -11.69 4.14
CA PHE A 81 -0.33 -12.78 4.77
C PHE A 81 -1.08 -13.33 6.00
N ARG A 82 -1.56 -12.45 6.89
CA ARG A 82 -2.34 -12.82 8.07
C ARG A 82 -3.69 -13.47 7.72
N ILE A 83 -4.34 -13.04 6.65
CA ILE A 83 -5.58 -13.66 6.14
C ILE A 83 -5.32 -15.11 5.71
N HIS A 84 -4.15 -15.39 5.10
CA HIS A 84 -3.77 -16.75 4.72
C HIS A 84 -3.37 -17.62 5.92
N GLY A 85 -3.07 -17.01 7.08
CA GLY A 85 -2.62 -17.74 8.25
C GLY A 85 -1.36 -18.56 7.97
N GLY A 86 -1.29 -19.80 8.44
CA GLY A 86 -0.14 -20.68 8.23
C GLY A 86 0.21 -20.92 6.74
N TYR A 87 -0.76 -20.91 5.86
CA TYR A 87 -0.53 -21.03 4.41
C TYR A 87 0.20 -19.83 3.83
N GLY A 88 0.11 -18.65 4.44
CA GLY A 88 0.88 -17.48 4.03
C GLY A 88 2.39 -17.67 4.15
N TYR A 89 2.85 -18.57 5.02
CA TYR A 89 4.26 -18.92 5.19
C TYR A 89 4.75 -20.00 4.20
N SER A 90 3.85 -20.64 3.47
CA SER A 90 4.19 -21.67 2.48
C SER A 90 4.58 -21.06 1.14
N LYS A 91 5.70 -21.55 0.57
CA LYS A 91 6.15 -21.15 -0.78
C LYS A 91 5.19 -21.58 -1.91
N GLU A 92 4.21 -22.41 -1.62
CA GLU A 92 3.14 -22.78 -2.54
C GLU A 92 2.13 -21.65 -2.77
N TYR A 93 2.11 -20.66 -1.87
CA TYR A 93 1.26 -19.48 -1.96
C TYR A 93 2.06 -18.24 -2.32
N GLU A 94 1.63 -17.54 -3.36
CA GLU A 94 2.32 -16.34 -3.88
C GLU A 94 2.51 -15.24 -2.83
N ILE A 95 1.65 -15.17 -1.84
CA ILE A 95 1.72 -14.14 -0.79
C ILE A 95 3.02 -14.22 0.02
N GLU A 96 3.62 -15.41 0.19
CA GLU A 96 4.91 -15.58 0.85
C GLU A 96 5.99 -14.75 0.16
N ARG A 97 6.07 -14.85 -1.17
CA ARG A 97 7.02 -14.11 -1.97
C ARG A 97 6.79 -12.59 -1.89
N LEU A 98 5.55 -12.16 -2.02
CA LEU A 98 5.20 -10.74 -1.91
C LEU A 98 5.56 -10.19 -0.53
N TYR A 99 5.39 -10.97 0.53
CA TYR A 99 5.75 -10.58 1.90
C TYR A 99 7.26 -10.34 2.06
N ARG A 100 8.09 -11.21 1.47
CA ARG A 100 9.55 -11.04 1.48
C ARG A 100 10.03 -9.86 0.63
N GLU A 101 9.32 -9.53 -0.44
CA GLU A 101 9.70 -8.45 -1.37
C GLU A 101 9.22 -7.07 -0.91
N ALA A 102 8.13 -6.97 -0.17
CA ALA A 102 7.54 -5.70 0.24
C ALA A 102 8.52 -4.76 0.97
N PRO A 103 9.41 -5.21 1.88
CA PRO A 103 10.38 -4.34 2.54
C PRO A 103 11.31 -3.59 1.58
N MET A 104 11.62 -4.15 0.41
CA MET A 104 12.43 -3.48 -0.61
C MET A 104 11.77 -2.18 -1.10
N LEU A 105 10.45 -2.15 -1.19
CA LEU A 105 9.72 -0.96 -1.63
C LEU A 105 9.78 0.20 -0.63
N LEU A 106 10.04 -0.07 0.65
CA LEU A 106 10.19 0.96 1.67
C LEU A 106 11.51 1.73 1.51
N ILE A 107 12.55 1.07 0.98
CA ILE A 107 13.91 1.63 0.89
C ILE A 107 14.32 1.97 -0.54
N GLY A 108 13.84 1.24 -1.55
CA GLY A 108 14.15 1.48 -2.97
C GLY A 108 13.62 2.83 -3.45
N GLU A 109 14.37 3.49 -4.36
CA GLU A 109 14.03 4.79 -4.95
C GLU A 109 13.83 5.92 -3.93
N GLY A 110 14.61 5.88 -2.87
CA GLY A 110 14.56 6.79 -1.73
C GLY A 110 13.65 6.29 -0.61
N THR A 111 14.23 6.20 0.59
CA THR A 111 13.51 5.75 1.78
C THR A 111 12.32 6.65 2.12
N ALA A 112 11.44 6.17 2.99
CA ALA A 112 10.32 6.97 3.51
C ALA A 112 10.80 8.33 4.09
N GLU A 113 11.95 8.34 4.78
CA GLU A 113 12.55 9.55 5.37
C GLU A 113 13.00 10.54 4.29
N ILE A 114 13.60 10.06 3.20
CA ILE A 114 13.98 10.90 2.05
C ILE A 114 12.74 11.51 1.40
N GLN A 115 11.68 10.71 1.20
CA GLN A 115 10.43 11.23 0.63
C GLN A 115 9.79 12.28 1.56
N LYS A 116 9.75 12.03 2.86
CA LYS A 116 9.26 13.01 3.86
C LYS A 116 10.06 14.30 3.83
N MET A 117 11.37 14.22 3.66
CA MET A 117 12.24 15.39 3.57
C MET A 117 11.94 16.21 2.30
N ILE A 118 11.75 15.56 1.15
CA ILE A 118 11.35 16.24 -0.10
C ILE A 118 10.00 16.92 0.08
N ILE A 119 9.00 16.19 0.59
CA ILE A 119 7.65 16.71 0.84
C ILE A 119 7.72 17.93 1.77
N GLY A 120 8.40 17.79 2.91
CA GLY A 120 8.50 18.87 3.90
C GLY A 120 9.16 20.14 3.35
N ARG A 121 10.25 20.00 2.61
CA ARG A 121 10.93 21.15 1.95
C ARG A 121 10.01 21.84 0.96
N ARG A 122 9.28 21.08 0.14
CA ARG A 122 8.33 21.65 -0.82
C ARG A 122 7.19 22.39 -0.15
N LEU A 123 6.64 21.83 0.92
CA LEU A 123 5.58 22.51 1.68
C LEU A 123 6.09 23.86 2.26
N LEU A 124 7.30 23.90 2.78
CA LEU A 124 7.88 25.14 3.30
C LEU A 124 8.16 26.18 2.19
N GLU A 125 8.49 25.74 0.98
CA GLU A 125 8.60 26.63 -0.18
C GLU A 125 7.23 27.20 -0.59
N ASP A 126 6.19 26.35 -0.67
CA ASP A 126 4.87 26.72 -1.15
C ASP A 126 4.09 27.60 -0.13
N PHE A 127 4.32 27.40 1.17
CA PHE A 127 3.66 28.14 2.26
C PHE A 127 4.59 29.16 2.95
N LYS A 128 5.61 29.64 2.26
CA LYS A 128 6.54 30.61 2.81
C LYS A 128 5.81 31.89 3.26
N LEU A 129 5.96 32.25 4.55
CA LEU A 129 5.41 33.49 5.07
C LEU A 129 6.08 34.68 4.35
N LYS A 130 5.26 35.60 3.87
CA LYS A 130 5.76 36.89 3.36
C LYS A 130 6.14 37.71 4.59
N GLY A 131 7.45 37.91 4.80
CA GLY A 131 7.98 38.86 5.79
C GLY A 131 7.71 40.28 5.39
#